data_3bf3da40b1e34025b34b46997576505b
#
_entry.id   3bf3da40b1e34025b34b46997576505b
#
_cell.length_a   1.000
_cell.length_b   1.000
_cell.length_c   1.000
_cell.angle_alpha   90.00
_cell.angle_beta   90.00
_cell.angle_gamma   90.00
#
_symmetry.space_group_name_H-M   'P 1'
#
loop_
_entity.id
_entity.type
_entity.pdbx_description
1 polymer ?
#
loop_
_entity_poly.entity_id
_entity_poly.type
_entity_poly.pdbx_seq_one_letter_code
_entity_poly.pdbx_strand_id
1 'polypeptide(L)'
;MDQRVNRQVRLKSRPSGIPKAEHFEIVEAPVPDPSNGQVLVRNIYLSVDPAMRGWVSAVANYSEPVALGAVMRSLAVGRVEESRSSDFHPGEYVTGMFGWQDYAVVDAAAIEREVGGSGLPISTSLGVLGLNGLTAYFALLEIGQPKAGETAVVSTAAGAVGSCVGQIAEIKGCRTVAIAGG
;
A
#
# COMPACT_ATOMS: atom_id res chain seq x y z
N MET A 1 23.95 1.58 23.90
CA MET A 1 23.38 1.13 22.63
C MET A 1 22.32 2.16 22.26
N ASP A 2 22.46 2.81 21.12
CA ASP A 2 21.48 3.80 20.68
C ASP A 2 20.18 3.05 20.38
N GLN A 3 19.15 3.30 21.17
CA GLN A 3 17.88 2.61 21.04
C GLN A 3 17.17 3.15 19.79
N ARG A 4 16.99 2.29 18.77
CA ARG A 4 16.26 2.68 17.55
C ARG A 4 14.86 3.18 17.92
N VAL A 5 14.46 4.31 17.36
CA VAL A 5 13.16 4.93 17.59
C VAL A 5 12.22 4.62 16.42
N ASN A 6 11.01 4.19 16.71
CA ASN A 6 9.93 3.96 15.77
C ASN A 6 8.97 5.17 15.80
N ARG A 7 8.99 6.02 14.78
CA ARG A 7 7.99 7.06 14.61
C ARG A 7 6.75 6.45 14.02
N GLN A 8 5.62 6.63 14.67
CA GLN A 8 4.32 6.07 14.30
C GLN A 8 3.34 7.20 14.07
N VAL A 9 2.61 7.17 12.95
CA VAL A 9 1.44 8.04 12.74
C VAL A 9 0.21 7.30 13.23
N ARG A 10 -0.40 7.81 14.30
CA ARG A 10 -1.57 7.20 14.95
C ARG A 10 -2.82 8.02 14.69
N LEU A 11 -3.96 7.34 14.59
CA LEU A 11 -5.26 7.99 14.46
C LEU A 11 -5.67 8.59 15.81
N LYS A 12 -5.63 9.92 15.92
CA LYS A 12 -5.98 10.66 17.15
C LYS A 12 -7.48 10.90 17.30
N SER A 13 -8.14 11.23 16.20
CA SER A 13 -9.58 11.51 16.19
C SER A 13 -10.18 11.16 14.82
N ARG A 14 -11.49 10.94 14.79
CA ARG A 14 -12.19 10.61 13.55
C ARG A 14 -12.54 11.86 12.76
N PRO A 15 -12.16 11.96 11.47
CA PRO A 15 -12.50 13.11 10.64
C PRO A 15 -13.99 13.14 10.29
N SER A 16 -14.58 14.30 10.39
CA SER A 16 -15.86 14.60 9.76
C SER A 16 -15.57 15.30 8.43
N GLY A 17 -15.78 14.64 7.29
CA GLY A 17 -15.38 15.16 5.97
C GLY A 17 -13.94 14.75 5.56
N ILE A 18 -13.17 15.67 4.98
CA ILE A 18 -11.80 15.41 4.52
C ILE A 18 -10.85 15.26 5.71
N PRO A 19 -10.05 14.18 5.79
CA PRO A 19 -9.04 14.04 6.83
C PRO A 19 -8.02 15.19 6.76
N LYS A 20 -7.63 15.69 7.94
CA LYS A 20 -6.60 16.73 8.10
C LYS A 20 -5.51 16.24 9.03
N ALA A 21 -4.37 16.91 9.05
CA ALA A 21 -3.24 16.56 9.90
C ALA A 21 -3.61 16.47 11.39
N GLU A 22 -4.51 17.32 11.87
CA GLU A 22 -4.99 17.36 13.27
C GLU A 22 -5.69 16.07 13.75
N HIS A 23 -6.16 15.23 12.82
CA HIS A 23 -6.77 13.93 13.13
C HIS A 23 -5.75 12.83 13.41
N PHE A 24 -4.48 13.12 13.20
CA PHE A 24 -3.36 12.20 13.40
C PHE A 24 -2.38 12.79 14.41
N GLU A 25 -1.56 11.92 14.99
CA GLU A 25 -0.44 12.32 15.84
C GLU A 25 0.78 11.47 15.49
N ILE A 26 1.97 12.06 15.59
CA ILE A 26 3.23 11.35 15.46
C ILE A 26 3.73 11.02 16.87
N VAL A 27 3.90 9.73 17.14
CA VAL A 27 4.36 9.21 18.44
C VAL A 27 5.67 8.48 18.23
N GLU A 28 6.63 8.74 19.09
CA GLU A 28 7.87 7.98 19.18
C GLU A 28 7.70 6.82 20.15
N ALA A 29 8.10 5.63 19.72
CA ALA A 29 8.08 4.41 20.51
C ALA A 29 9.39 3.62 20.33
N PRO A 30 9.79 2.77 21.27
CA PRO A 30 10.89 1.85 21.04
C PRO A 30 10.56 0.90 19.89
N VAL A 31 11.57 0.51 19.12
CA VAL A 31 11.41 -0.55 18.11
C VAL A 31 11.30 -1.88 18.84
N PRO A 32 10.21 -2.65 18.63
CA PRO A 32 10.07 -3.95 19.30
C PRO A 32 10.97 -5.01 18.67
N ASP A 33 11.39 -5.98 19.45
CA ASP A 33 12.11 -7.15 18.95
C ASP A 33 11.13 -8.18 18.36
N PRO A 34 11.46 -8.82 17.21
CA PRO A 34 10.63 -9.88 16.66
C PRO A 34 10.68 -11.15 17.50
N SER A 35 9.53 -11.78 17.73
CA SER A 35 9.38 -13.11 18.33
C SER A 35 9.52 -14.22 17.28
N ASN A 36 9.52 -15.50 17.71
CA ASN A 36 9.57 -16.64 16.77
C ASN A 36 8.45 -16.56 15.71
N GLY A 37 8.81 -16.75 14.45
CA GLY A 37 7.93 -16.63 13.31
C GLY A 37 7.68 -15.20 12.85
N GLN A 38 8.29 -14.20 13.51
CA GLN A 38 8.12 -12.79 13.16
C GLN A 38 9.36 -12.19 12.48
N VAL A 39 9.11 -11.08 11.82
CA VAL A 39 10.10 -10.31 11.07
C VAL A 39 9.99 -8.84 11.46
N LEU A 40 11.13 -8.18 11.69
CA LEU A 40 11.22 -6.73 11.83
C LEU A 40 11.48 -6.13 10.45
N VAL A 41 10.56 -5.31 9.98
CA VAL A 41 10.64 -4.60 8.71
C VAL A 41 10.82 -3.11 8.95
N ARG A 42 11.81 -2.50 8.29
CA ARG A 42 11.96 -1.05 8.19
C ARG A 42 11.23 -0.57 6.94
N ASN A 43 10.19 0.22 7.12
CA ASN A 43 9.43 0.80 6.01
C ASN A 43 10.28 1.82 5.22
N ILE A 44 10.19 1.77 3.90
CA ILE A 44 10.87 2.67 2.96
C ILE A 44 9.84 3.53 2.23
N TYR A 45 8.75 2.92 1.77
CA TYR A 45 7.64 3.61 1.15
C TYR A 45 6.33 3.16 1.78
N LEU A 46 5.41 4.11 1.93
CA LEU A 46 4.06 3.92 2.46
C LEU A 46 3.07 4.23 1.34
N SER A 47 1.99 3.46 1.28
CA SER A 47 0.87 3.76 0.38
C SER A 47 -0.10 4.75 1.03
N VAL A 48 -0.72 5.58 0.20
CA VAL A 48 -1.84 6.45 0.57
C VAL A 48 -2.98 6.17 -0.40
N ASP A 49 -4.01 5.49 0.08
CA ASP A 49 -5.09 4.97 -0.74
C ASP A 49 -6.45 5.56 -0.36
N PRO A 50 -7.38 5.76 -1.31
CA PRO A 50 -8.73 6.25 -1.04
C PRO A 50 -9.50 5.41 0.00
N ALA A 51 -9.23 4.10 0.08
CA ALA A 51 -9.79 3.19 1.08
C ALA A 51 -9.56 3.65 2.53
N MET A 52 -8.45 4.33 2.78
CA MET A 52 -8.09 4.85 4.11
C MET A 52 -9.12 5.83 4.65
N ARG A 53 -9.84 6.54 3.77
CA ARG A 53 -10.94 7.43 4.20
C ARG A 53 -12.04 6.63 4.91
N GLY A 54 -12.33 5.42 4.44
CA GLY A 54 -13.26 4.49 5.11
C GLY A 54 -12.69 3.96 6.43
N TRP A 55 -11.41 3.62 6.46
CA TRP A 55 -10.77 3.04 7.65
C TRP A 55 -10.67 3.99 8.84
N VAL A 56 -10.63 5.30 8.61
CA VAL A 56 -10.67 6.31 9.68
C VAL A 56 -12.10 6.69 10.08
N SER A 57 -13.13 6.14 9.43
CA SER A 57 -14.54 6.30 9.79
C SER A 57 -14.87 5.54 11.08
N ALA A 58 -15.98 5.94 11.76
CA ALA A 58 -16.52 5.21 12.89
C ALA A 58 -17.34 3.98 12.48
N VAL A 59 -17.76 3.93 11.22
CA VAL A 59 -18.63 2.87 10.68
C VAL A 59 -17.79 1.90 9.88
N ALA A 60 -17.86 0.61 10.23
CA ALA A 60 -17.26 -0.45 9.45
C ALA A 60 -17.89 -0.51 8.05
N ASN A 61 -17.06 -0.78 7.06
CA ASN A 61 -17.48 -1.10 5.70
C ASN A 61 -16.99 -2.52 5.36
N TYR A 62 -16.22 -2.70 4.28
CA TYR A 62 -15.57 -3.98 3.98
C TYR A 62 -14.36 -4.29 4.87
N SER A 63 -13.99 -3.39 5.78
CA SER A 63 -12.86 -3.53 6.69
C SER A 63 -13.19 -2.87 8.03
N GLU A 64 -12.68 -3.44 9.12
CA GLU A 64 -12.81 -2.84 10.44
C GLU A 64 -12.13 -1.46 10.51
N PRO A 65 -12.75 -0.48 11.18
CA PRO A 65 -12.14 0.82 11.40
C PRO A 65 -10.81 0.72 12.16
N VAL A 66 -9.87 1.59 11.82
CA VAL A 66 -8.67 1.77 12.63
C VAL A 66 -9.08 2.31 14.00
N ALA A 67 -8.62 1.68 15.09
CA ALA A 67 -8.91 2.13 16.44
C ALA A 67 -8.23 3.49 16.74
N LEU A 68 -8.86 4.31 17.58
CA LEU A 68 -8.21 5.53 18.07
C LEU A 68 -6.93 5.17 18.85
N GLY A 69 -5.86 5.91 18.64
CA GLY A 69 -4.54 5.65 19.21
C GLY A 69 -3.74 4.55 18.50
N ALA A 70 -4.33 3.80 17.56
CA ALA A 70 -3.62 2.80 16.79
C ALA A 70 -2.85 3.43 15.62
N VAL A 71 -1.78 2.75 15.18
CA VAL A 71 -1.03 3.11 13.97
C VAL A 71 -1.96 3.09 12.76
N MET A 72 -1.89 4.12 11.94
CA MET A 72 -2.68 4.18 10.71
C MET A 72 -2.33 3.02 9.79
N ARG A 73 -3.32 2.24 9.42
CA ARG A 73 -3.17 1.09 8.54
C ARG A 73 -2.75 1.52 7.14
N SER A 74 -1.77 0.82 6.55
CA SER A 74 -1.30 1.09 5.20
C SER A 74 -0.55 -0.11 4.65
N LEU A 75 -0.67 -0.32 3.34
CA LEU A 75 0.35 -1.06 2.61
C LEU A 75 1.67 -0.29 2.66
N ALA A 76 2.75 -1.03 2.76
CA ALA A 76 4.09 -0.48 2.70
C ALA A 76 5.03 -1.45 1.97
N VAL A 77 6.14 -0.93 1.48
CA VAL A 77 7.31 -1.71 1.10
C VAL A 77 8.45 -1.34 2.01
N GLY A 78 9.08 -2.34 2.59
CA GLY A 78 10.16 -2.19 3.53
C GLY A 78 11.25 -3.22 3.33
N ARG A 79 12.34 -3.04 4.08
CA ARG A 79 13.47 -3.95 4.12
C ARG A 79 13.44 -4.73 5.42
N VAL A 80 13.66 -6.03 5.34
CA VAL A 80 13.84 -6.88 6.51
C VAL A 80 15.12 -6.49 7.23
N GLU A 81 15.01 -6.06 8.48
CA GLU A 81 16.15 -5.71 9.34
C GLU A 81 16.56 -6.90 10.23
N GLU A 82 15.58 -7.61 10.78
CA GLU A 82 15.77 -8.79 11.63
C GLU A 82 14.69 -9.83 11.31
N SER A 83 15.03 -11.11 11.38
CA SER A 83 14.09 -12.20 11.16
C SER A 83 14.24 -13.28 12.22
N ARG A 84 13.11 -13.77 12.71
CA ARG A 84 12.95 -14.98 13.52
C ARG A 84 12.10 -16.02 12.79
N SER A 85 12.04 -15.93 11.46
CA SER A 85 11.40 -16.87 10.54
C SER A 85 12.44 -17.46 9.60
N SER A 86 12.19 -18.66 9.10
CA SER A 86 12.98 -19.28 8.02
C SER A 86 12.66 -18.73 6.63
N ASP A 87 11.53 -18.05 6.48
CA ASP A 87 10.96 -17.70 5.18
C ASP A 87 11.52 -16.38 4.63
N PHE A 88 12.05 -15.52 5.51
CA PHE A 88 12.60 -14.21 5.14
C PHE A 88 13.93 -13.95 5.84
N HIS A 89 14.83 -13.26 5.14
CA HIS A 89 16.19 -12.99 5.62
C HIS A 89 16.47 -11.47 5.68
N PRO A 90 17.32 -11.03 6.61
CA PRO A 90 17.76 -9.61 6.65
C PRO A 90 18.32 -9.17 5.31
N GLY A 91 17.89 -7.99 4.86
CA GLY A 91 18.27 -7.41 3.57
C GLY A 91 17.25 -7.56 2.47
N GLU A 92 16.33 -8.52 2.56
CA GLU A 92 15.25 -8.70 1.60
C GLU A 92 14.23 -7.55 1.67
N TYR A 93 13.60 -7.26 0.53
CA TYR A 93 12.53 -6.28 0.45
C TYR A 93 11.18 -7.01 0.38
N VAL A 94 10.22 -6.53 1.17
CA VAL A 94 8.91 -7.15 1.33
C VAL A 94 7.79 -6.12 1.30
N THR A 95 6.59 -6.55 0.89
CA THR A 95 5.37 -5.74 1.00
C THR A 95 4.38 -6.39 1.94
N GLY A 96 3.59 -5.55 2.60
CA GLY A 96 2.52 -5.97 3.50
C GLY A 96 1.84 -4.79 4.18
N MET A 97 0.90 -5.10 5.06
CA MET A 97 0.14 -4.10 5.85
C MET A 97 0.95 -3.61 7.06
N PHE A 98 2.07 -2.92 6.80
CA PHE A 98 3.01 -2.51 7.85
C PHE A 98 2.64 -1.20 8.54
N GLY A 99 1.67 -0.45 8.01
CA GLY A 99 1.16 0.80 8.61
C GLY A 99 2.10 2.00 8.45
N TRP A 100 1.61 3.16 8.87
CA TRP A 100 2.37 4.41 8.82
C TRP A 100 3.31 4.52 10.03
N GLN A 101 4.45 3.88 9.93
CA GLN A 101 5.51 3.85 10.95
C GLN A 101 6.87 3.56 10.31
N ASP A 102 7.96 3.86 11.02
CA ASP A 102 9.30 3.58 10.50
C ASP A 102 9.62 2.08 10.55
N TYR A 103 9.17 1.36 11.59
CA TYR A 103 9.42 -0.06 11.80
C TYR A 103 8.14 -0.82 12.15
N ALA A 104 7.97 -1.99 11.60
CA ALA A 104 6.88 -2.90 11.93
C ALA A 104 7.42 -4.30 12.27
N VAL A 105 6.95 -4.88 13.37
CA VAL A 105 7.09 -6.32 13.64
C VAL A 105 5.82 -7.00 13.16
N VAL A 106 5.98 -7.97 12.27
CA VAL A 106 4.87 -8.68 11.64
C VAL A 106 5.12 -10.19 11.63
N ASP A 107 4.07 -10.98 11.66
CA ASP A 107 4.17 -12.41 11.40
C ASP A 107 4.63 -12.63 9.95
N ALA A 108 5.57 -13.56 9.74
CA ALA A 108 6.06 -13.86 8.40
C ALA A 108 4.92 -14.23 7.42
N ALA A 109 3.90 -14.94 7.91
CA ALA A 109 2.71 -15.29 7.14
C ALA A 109 1.84 -14.10 6.73
N ALA A 110 2.01 -12.93 7.36
CA ALA A 110 1.29 -11.69 7.01
C ALA A 110 2.04 -10.84 5.97
N ILE A 111 3.23 -11.24 5.56
CA ILE A 111 3.97 -10.62 4.46
C ILE A 111 3.32 -11.06 3.14
N GLU A 112 2.91 -10.11 2.31
CA GLU A 112 2.20 -10.42 1.07
C GLU A 112 3.12 -11.03 0.02
N ARG A 113 4.33 -10.50 -0.11
CA ARG A 113 5.35 -11.00 -1.04
C ARG A 113 6.73 -10.39 -0.79
N GLU A 114 7.75 -11.10 -1.26
CA GLU A 114 9.08 -10.55 -1.49
C GLU A 114 9.08 -9.65 -2.73
N VAL A 115 9.87 -8.59 -2.68
CA VAL A 115 10.03 -7.62 -3.76
C VAL A 115 11.49 -7.57 -4.17
N GLY A 116 11.77 -7.78 -5.45
CA GLY A 116 13.14 -7.69 -5.94
C GLY A 116 13.32 -8.39 -7.29
N GLY A 117 14.56 -8.39 -7.80
CA GLY A 117 14.94 -9.13 -9.00
C GLY A 117 14.46 -8.57 -10.35
N SER A 118 13.55 -7.60 -10.37
CA SER A 118 13.02 -7.03 -11.62
C SER A 118 13.87 -5.90 -12.20
N GLY A 119 14.85 -5.38 -11.44
CA GLY A 119 15.59 -4.16 -11.80
C GLY A 119 14.79 -2.87 -11.74
N LEU A 120 13.50 -2.93 -11.37
CA LEU A 120 12.62 -1.78 -11.21
C LEU A 120 12.70 -1.19 -9.79
N PRO A 121 12.41 0.10 -9.60
CA PRO A 121 12.33 0.69 -8.26
C PRO A 121 11.33 -0.07 -7.38
N ILE A 122 11.69 -0.33 -6.12
CA ILE A 122 10.83 -1.08 -5.18
C ILE A 122 9.49 -0.38 -4.92
N SER A 123 9.40 0.95 -5.10
CA SER A 123 8.15 1.71 -5.00
C SER A 123 7.07 1.26 -6.00
N THR A 124 7.47 0.67 -7.15
CA THR A 124 6.53 0.13 -8.13
C THR A 124 5.65 -0.99 -7.56
N SER A 125 6.11 -1.66 -6.50
CA SER A 125 5.35 -2.72 -5.82
C SER A 125 4.12 -2.22 -5.07
N LEU A 126 4.04 -0.92 -4.76
CA LEU A 126 2.84 -0.28 -4.20
C LEU A 126 1.95 0.37 -5.28
N GLY A 127 2.42 0.44 -6.52
CA GLY A 127 1.74 1.07 -7.65
C GLY A 127 1.40 0.06 -8.75
N VAL A 128 2.09 0.20 -9.89
CA VAL A 128 1.82 -0.59 -11.12
C VAL A 128 2.05 -2.09 -10.94
N LEU A 129 3.00 -2.51 -10.11
CA LEU A 129 3.23 -3.92 -9.76
C LEU A 129 2.55 -4.34 -8.45
N GLY A 130 1.68 -3.50 -7.90
CA GLY A 130 0.90 -3.74 -6.69
C GLY A 130 -0.61 -3.71 -6.95
N LEU A 131 -1.37 -3.39 -5.90
CA LEU A 131 -2.84 -3.42 -5.92
C LEU A 131 -3.45 -2.58 -7.05
N ASN A 132 -2.87 -1.41 -7.34
CA ASN A 132 -3.39 -0.52 -8.40
C ASN A 132 -3.26 -1.13 -9.79
N GLY A 133 -2.09 -1.67 -10.11
CA GLY A 133 -1.85 -2.33 -11.40
C GLY A 133 -2.64 -3.63 -11.55
N LEU A 134 -2.72 -4.45 -10.50
CA LEU A 134 -3.56 -5.65 -10.47
C LEU A 134 -5.03 -5.31 -10.68
N THR A 135 -5.54 -4.27 -10.03
CA THR A 135 -6.92 -3.78 -10.21
C THR A 135 -7.16 -3.39 -11.66
N ALA A 136 -6.24 -2.61 -12.25
CA ALA A 136 -6.33 -2.19 -13.64
C ALA A 136 -6.33 -3.39 -14.61
N TYR A 137 -5.41 -4.33 -14.37
CA TYR A 137 -5.24 -5.53 -15.19
C TYR A 137 -6.51 -6.39 -15.20
N PHE A 138 -6.99 -6.79 -14.04
CA PHE A 138 -8.15 -7.67 -13.94
C PHE A 138 -9.45 -6.97 -14.38
N ALA A 139 -9.67 -5.70 -14.00
CA ALA A 139 -10.84 -4.96 -14.40
C ALA A 139 -10.92 -4.79 -15.93
N LEU A 140 -9.80 -4.49 -16.59
CA LEU A 140 -9.81 -4.28 -18.03
C LEU A 140 -9.79 -5.60 -18.79
N LEU A 141 -8.91 -6.54 -18.44
CA LEU A 141 -8.66 -7.70 -19.28
C LEU A 141 -9.59 -8.87 -18.97
N GLU A 142 -9.90 -9.14 -17.70
CA GLU A 142 -10.76 -10.26 -17.32
C GLU A 142 -12.24 -9.91 -17.37
N ILE A 143 -12.59 -8.67 -16.97
CA ILE A 143 -13.99 -8.22 -16.94
C ILE A 143 -14.34 -7.45 -18.20
N GLY A 144 -13.56 -6.44 -18.56
CA GLY A 144 -13.79 -5.58 -19.72
C GLY A 144 -13.57 -6.28 -21.07
N GLN A 145 -12.59 -7.16 -21.14
CA GLN A 145 -12.23 -7.97 -22.33
C GLN A 145 -12.15 -7.16 -23.63
N PRO A 146 -11.41 -6.02 -23.66
CA PRO A 146 -11.39 -5.17 -24.82
C PRO A 146 -10.70 -5.85 -25.99
N LYS A 147 -11.17 -5.54 -27.20
CA LYS A 147 -10.59 -6.02 -28.46
C LYS A 147 -9.84 -4.90 -29.15
N ALA A 148 -8.80 -5.26 -29.89
CA ALA A 148 -8.05 -4.30 -30.71
C ALA A 148 -8.99 -3.51 -31.64
N GLY A 149 -8.80 -2.21 -31.73
CA GLY A 149 -9.64 -1.29 -32.49
C GLY A 149 -10.83 -0.72 -31.72
N GLU A 150 -11.19 -1.26 -30.56
CA GLU A 150 -12.22 -0.67 -29.70
C GLU A 150 -11.72 0.60 -29.00
N THR A 151 -12.67 1.39 -28.47
CA THR A 151 -12.35 2.60 -27.70
C THR A 151 -12.58 2.33 -26.21
N ALA A 152 -11.51 2.42 -25.42
CA ALA A 152 -11.55 2.38 -23.96
C ALA A 152 -11.66 3.81 -23.41
N VAL A 153 -12.77 4.12 -22.73
CA VAL A 153 -12.96 5.40 -22.03
C VAL A 153 -12.62 5.22 -20.56
N VAL A 154 -11.61 5.97 -20.09
CA VAL A 154 -11.09 5.83 -18.74
C VAL A 154 -11.40 7.09 -17.93
N SER A 155 -12.28 6.99 -16.94
CA SER A 155 -12.52 8.05 -15.96
C SER A 155 -11.40 8.07 -14.91
N THR A 156 -11.14 9.23 -14.32
CA THR A 156 -10.04 9.39 -13.34
C THR A 156 -8.70 8.90 -13.93
N ALA A 157 -8.46 9.16 -15.19
CA ALA A 157 -7.34 8.60 -15.96
C ALA A 157 -5.96 9.05 -15.45
N ALA A 158 -5.88 10.17 -14.72
CA ALA A 158 -4.66 10.61 -14.05
C ALA A 158 -4.41 9.92 -12.69
N GLY A 159 -5.37 9.12 -12.20
CA GLY A 159 -5.24 8.36 -10.96
C GLY A 159 -4.39 7.09 -11.13
N ALA A 160 -4.01 6.46 -10.02
CA ALA A 160 -3.12 5.30 -10.01
C ALA A 160 -3.67 4.11 -10.82
N VAL A 161 -4.94 3.75 -10.66
CA VAL A 161 -5.59 2.68 -11.43
C VAL A 161 -5.86 3.14 -12.87
N GLY A 162 -6.45 4.34 -13.04
CA GLY A 162 -6.83 4.84 -14.35
C GLY A 162 -5.66 4.98 -15.32
N SER A 163 -4.50 5.45 -14.85
CA SER A 163 -3.29 5.57 -15.66
C SER A 163 -2.77 4.19 -16.11
N CYS A 164 -2.88 3.16 -15.28
CA CYS A 164 -2.56 1.80 -15.67
C CYS A 164 -3.55 1.24 -16.70
N VAL A 165 -4.86 1.46 -16.49
CA VAL A 165 -5.91 1.03 -17.44
C VAL A 165 -5.66 1.62 -18.82
N GLY A 166 -5.37 2.93 -18.91
CA GLY A 166 -5.11 3.59 -20.19
C GLY A 166 -3.94 2.99 -20.95
N GLN A 167 -2.84 2.72 -20.27
CA GLN A 167 -1.65 2.11 -20.86
C GLN A 167 -1.88 0.66 -21.28
N ILE A 168 -2.56 -0.14 -20.46
CA ILE A 168 -2.89 -1.54 -20.79
C ILE A 168 -3.83 -1.58 -21.99
N ALA A 169 -4.82 -0.67 -22.09
CA ALA A 169 -5.71 -0.56 -23.23
C ALA A 169 -4.94 -0.25 -24.53
N GLU A 170 -3.98 0.67 -24.48
CA GLU A 170 -3.12 0.98 -25.61
C GLU A 170 -2.27 -0.22 -26.05
N ILE A 171 -1.65 -0.93 -25.10
CA ILE A 171 -0.89 -2.17 -25.36
C ILE A 171 -1.77 -3.23 -26.04
N LYS A 172 -3.07 -3.26 -25.72
CA LYS A 172 -4.05 -4.17 -26.34
C LYS A 172 -4.57 -3.70 -27.70
N GLY A 173 -4.05 -2.58 -28.21
CA GLY A 173 -4.43 -2.02 -29.51
C GLY A 173 -5.77 -1.27 -29.48
N CYS A 174 -6.25 -0.85 -28.32
CA CYS A 174 -7.43 0.00 -28.19
C CYS A 174 -7.10 1.47 -28.40
N ARG A 175 -8.06 2.24 -28.84
CA ARG A 175 -8.03 3.70 -28.75
C ARG A 175 -8.37 4.11 -27.30
N THR A 176 -7.48 4.82 -26.62
CA THR A 176 -7.73 5.29 -25.26
C THR A 176 -8.23 6.73 -25.25
N VAL A 177 -9.35 6.97 -24.52
CA VAL A 177 -9.88 8.29 -24.21
C VAL A 177 -9.82 8.49 -22.70
N ALA A 178 -9.01 9.46 -22.27
CA ALA A 178 -8.76 9.76 -20.87
C ALA A 178 -9.62 10.93 -20.39
N ILE A 179 -10.35 10.76 -19.27
CA ILE A 179 -11.08 11.81 -18.59
C ILE A 179 -10.38 12.06 -17.25
N ALA A 180 -9.83 13.26 -17.07
CA ALA A 180 -9.18 13.70 -15.84
C ALA A 180 -9.69 15.08 -15.43
N GLY A 181 -9.72 15.36 -14.12
CA GLY A 181 -9.94 16.69 -13.60
C GLY A 181 -8.72 17.58 -13.83
N GLY A 182 -8.94 18.87 -14.05
CA GLY A 182 -7.92 19.92 -14.10
C GLY A 182 -7.78 20.61 -12.76
#